data_c09befc4541db31e40d208f5d0e0cd8c
#
_entry.id   c09befc4541db31e40d208f5d0e0cd8c
#
_cell.length_a   1.000
_cell.length_b   1.000
_cell.length_c   1.000
_cell.angle_alpha   90.00
_cell.angle_beta   90.00
_cell.angle_gamma   90.00
#
_symmetry.space_group_name_H-M   'P 1'
#
loop_
_entity.id
_entity.type
_entity.pdbx_description
1 polymer ?
#
loop_
_entity_poly.entity_id
_entity_poly.type
_entity_poly.pdbx_seq_one_letter_code
_entity_poly.pdbx_strand_id
1 'polypeptide(L)'
;GERLFMNNCAQCHGSDARGSKGFPNLTDSDWLHGGTTDKIKETITKGRIGQMPPMAAAVGSPDDIRNVSHYVLSLSGSPHDSVRAALGKSKFGACAACHGPDGKGMQAMGSANLTDKIWLHGWGEEAITAMINNGKVNQMPAQEGRLTESQIHVLTAYVWGFSNKPAATK
;
A
#
# COMPACT_ATOMS: atom_id res chain seq x y z
N GLY A 1 -3.64 23.35 -8.09
CA GLY A 1 -3.41 22.03 -7.45
C GLY A 1 -3.09 22.19 -5.98
N GLU A 2 -2.01 22.90 -5.66
CA GLU A 2 -1.45 23.00 -4.30
C GLU A 2 -2.49 23.41 -3.24
N ARG A 3 -3.18 24.52 -3.42
CA ARG A 3 -4.18 25.00 -2.45
C ARG A 3 -5.33 23.96 -2.24
N LEU A 4 -5.76 23.30 -3.29
CA LEU A 4 -6.77 22.24 -3.19
C LEU A 4 -6.23 21.04 -2.42
N PHE A 5 -4.98 20.65 -2.68
CA PHE A 5 -4.31 19.55 -1.99
C PHE A 5 -4.15 19.86 -0.50
N MET A 6 -3.64 21.03 -0.16
CA MET A 6 -3.46 21.47 1.22
C MET A 6 -4.76 21.46 2.03
N ASN A 7 -5.86 21.89 1.40
CA ASN A 7 -7.17 21.97 2.08
C ASN A 7 -7.89 20.63 2.22
N ASN A 8 -7.63 19.65 1.35
CA ASN A 8 -8.45 18.43 1.28
C ASN A 8 -7.65 17.13 1.47
N CYS A 9 -6.33 17.14 1.25
CA CYS A 9 -5.52 15.94 1.19
C CYS A 9 -4.38 15.92 2.22
N ALA A 10 -3.80 17.08 2.51
CA ALA A 10 -2.60 17.19 3.35
C ALA A 10 -2.80 16.69 4.79
N GLN A 11 -4.03 16.73 5.32
CA GLN A 11 -4.32 16.22 6.67
C GLN A 11 -3.95 14.73 6.82
N CYS A 12 -4.12 13.94 5.75
CA CYS A 12 -3.80 12.51 5.74
C CYS A 12 -2.45 12.23 5.06
N HIS A 13 -2.20 12.85 3.91
CA HIS A 13 -1.03 12.57 3.09
C HIS A 13 0.20 13.44 3.41
N GLY A 14 0.09 14.35 4.37
CA GLY A 14 1.16 15.33 4.68
C GLY A 14 1.18 16.51 3.73
N SER A 15 1.70 17.65 4.18
CA SER A 15 1.84 18.85 3.34
C SER A 15 2.86 18.67 2.21
N ASP A 16 3.81 17.77 2.41
CA ASP A 16 4.82 17.35 1.43
C ASP A 16 4.39 16.14 0.59
N ALA A 17 3.16 15.64 0.81
CA ALA A 17 2.57 14.47 0.16
C ALA A 17 3.33 13.15 0.40
N ARG A 18 4.23 13.08 1.40
CA ARG A 18 5.02 11.88 1.72
C ARG A 18 4.30 10.88 2.60
N GLY A 19 3.07 11.21 3.00
CA GLY A 19 2.26 10.34 3.84
C GLY A 19 2.80 10.19 5.27
N SER A 20 2.29 9.19 5.93
CA SER A 20 2.71 8.77 7.27
C SER A 20 2.25 7.32 7.51
N LYS A 21 2.50 6.76 8.71
CA LYS A 21 2.03 5.40 9.02
C LYS A 21 0.51 5.28 8.79
N GLY A 22 0.11 4.43 7.86
CA GLY A 22 -1.28 4.21 7.46
C GLY A 22 -1.78 5.10 6.31
N PHE A 23 -1.00 6.09 5.89
CA PHE A 23 -1.34 6.98 4.78
C PHE A 23 -0.25 6.96 3.70
N PRO A 24 -0.59 6.58 2.45
CA PRO A 24 0.41 6.41 1.39
C PRO A 24 1.20 7.68 1.08
N ASN A 25 2.48 7.49 0.76
CA ASN A 25 3.33 8.47 0.12
C ASN A 25 2.88 8.63 -1.34
N LEU A 26 2.60 9.85 -1.77
CA LEU A 26 2.17 10.15 -3.15
C LEU A 26 3.33 10.64 -4.04
N THR A 27 4.56 10.67 -3.49
CA THR A 27 5.75 11.15 -4.20
C THR A 27 6.66 10.03 -4.70
N ASP A 28 6.39 8.80 -4.29
CA ASP A 28 7.13 7.62 -4.74
C ASP A 28 6.48 6.96 -5.97
N SER A 29 7.00 5.82 -6.39
CA SER A 29 6.52 5.05 -7.52
C SER A 29 5.61 3.88 -7.14
N ASP A 30 5.31 3.70 -5.84
CA ASP A 30 4.45 2.63 -5.36
C ASP A 30 2.98 3.06 -5.37
N TRP A 31 2.21 2.47 -6.26
CA TRP A 31 0.80 2.77 -6.46
C TRP A 31 -0.05 1.51 -6.36
N LEU A 32 -0.66 1.29 -5.20
CA LEU A 32 -1.51 0.11 -4.94
C LEU A 32 -2.61 -0.10 -5.98
N HIS A 33 -3.18 0.97 -6.52
CA HIS A 33 -4.26 0.93 -7.51
C HIS A 33 -3.85 1.44 -8.89
N GLY A 34 -2.56 1.67 -9.11
CA GLY A 34 -1.99 2.24 -10.33
C GLY A 34 -1.83 3.75 -10.30
N GLY A 35 -0.72 4.23 -10.87
CA GLY A 35 -0.28 5.65 -10.88
C GLY A 35 -0.61 6.41 -12.17
N THR A 36 -1.45 5.87 -13.06
CA THR A 36 -1.92 6.62 -14.25
C THR A 36 -2.89 7.72 -13.83
N THR A 37 -3.00 8.76 -14.65
CA THR A 37 -3.95 9.86 -14.39
C THR A 37 -5.38 9.37 -14.20
N ASP A 38 -5.81 8.38 -14.98
CA ASP A 38 -7.16 7.81 -14.87
C ASP A 38 -7.35 7.09 -13.53
N LYS A 39 -6.35 6.33 -13.07
CA LYS A 39 -6.42 5.62 -11.79
C LYS A 39 -6.36 6.57 -10.59
N ILE A 40 -5.57 7.62 -10.69
CA ILE A 40 -5.53 8.68 -9.67
C ILE A 40 -6.87 9.43 -9.65
N LYS A 41 -7.43 9.81 -10.81
CA LYS A 41 -8.75 10.45 -10.91
C LYS A 41 -9.84 9.56 -10.30
N GLU A 42 -9.85 8.27 -10.65
CA GLU A 42 -10.80 7.29 -10.11
C GLU A 42 -10.69 7.21 -8.57
N THR A 43 -9.46 7.14 -8.06
CA THR A 43 -9.19 7.06 -6.62
C THR A 43 -9.64 8.31 -5.88
N ILE A 44 -9.38 9.50 -6.41
CA ILE A 44 -9.85 10.75 -5.80
C ILE A 44 -11.38 10.83 -5.86
N THR A 45 -11.98 10.51 -7.00
CA THR A 45 -13.43 10.61 -7.20
C THR A 45 -14.18 9.66 -6.28
N LYS A 46 -13.89 8.38 -6.36
CA LYS A 46 -14.67 7.29 -5.72
C LYS A 46 -14.15 6.85 -4.37
N GLY A 47 -12.96 7.33 -3.98
CA GLY A 47 -12.26 6.78 -2.83
C GLY A 47 -11.77 5.35 -3.05
N ARG A 48 -11.21 4.77 -1.99
CA ARG A 48 -10.78 3.35 -1.97
C ARG A 48 -11.06 2.75 -0.61
N ILE A 49 -11.44 1.48 -0.62
CA ILE A 49 -11.48 0.64 0.58
C ILE A 49 -10.54 -0.52 0.31
N GLY A 50 -9.42 -0.55 1.02
CA GLY A 50 -8.48 -1.67 1.01
C GLY A 50 -8.75 -2.57 2.20
N GLN A 51 -8.88 -3.86 1.97
CA GLN A 51 -9.14 -4.82 3.04
C GLN A 51 -8.21 -6.03 2.91
N MET A 52 -7.43 -6.27 3.96
CA MET A 52 -6.77 -7.55 4.19
C MET A 52 -7.53 -8.25 5.33
N PRO A 53 -8.17 -9.38 5.09
CA PRO A 53 -8.85 -10.12 6.16
C PRO A 53 -7.85 -10.74 7.13
N PRO A 54 -8.25 -11.08 8.38
CA PRO A 54 -7.44 -11.92 9.26
C PRO A 54 -7.15 -13.27 8.58
N MET A 55 -5.88 -13.66 8.51
CA MET A 55 -5.42 -14.85 7.79
C MET A 55 -4.86 -15.94 8.71
N ALA A 56 -4.86 -15.73 10.03
CA ALA A 56 -4.28 -16.67 10.98
C ALA A 56 -4.80 -18.10 10.80
N ALA A 57 -6.12 -18.28 10.69
CA ALA A 57 -6.73 -19.61 10.50
C ALA A 57 -6.30 -20.31 9.21
N ALA A 58 -6.01 -19.55 8.15
CA ALA A 58 -5.58 -20.10 6.86
C ALA A 58 -4.07 -20.42 6.84
N VAL A 59 -3.28 -19.67 7.60
CA VAL A 59 -1.82 -19.87 7.70
C VAL A 59 -1.49 -21.04 8.64
N GLY A 60 -2.11 -21.11 9.83
CA GLY A 60 -1.91 -22.19 10.78
C GLY A 60 -1.54 -21.73 12.19
N SER A 61 -0.57 -22.42 12.81
CA SER A 61 -0.14 -22.14 14.18
C SER A 61 0.55 -20.76 14.33
N PRO A 62 0.70 -20.24 15.55
CA PRO A 62 1.48 -19.02 15.79
C PRO A 62 2.91 -19.11 15.24
N ASP A 63 3.55 -20.28 15.29
CA ASP A 63 4.87 -20.48 14.69
C ASP A 63 4.82 -20.45 13.16
N ASP A 64 3.77 -21.00 12.52
CA ASP A 64 3.57 -20.88 11.07
C ASP A 64 3.43 -19.41 10.66
N ILE A 65 2.69 -18.62 11.44
CA ILE A 65 2.52 -17.17 11.17
C ILE A 65 3.86 -16.43 11.28
N ARG A 66 4.66 -16.72 12.31
CA ARG A 66 6.01 -16.17 12.43
C ARG A 66 6.91 -16.59 11.26
N ASN A 67 6.85 -17.84 10.86
CA ASN A 67 7.59 -18.33 9.70
C ASN A 67 7.20 -17.60 8.41
N VAL A 68 5.90 -17.39 8.15
CA VAL A 68 5.42 -16.59 7.02
C VAL A 68 5.88 -15.14 7.12
N SER A 69 5.89 -14.55 8.32
CA SER A 69 6.38 -13.19 8.51
C SER A 69 7.85 -13.05 8.09
N HIS A 70 8.69 -14.03 8.44
CA HIS A 70 10.09 -14.06 7.99
C HIS A 70 10.23 -14.31 6.48
N TYR A 71 9.36 -15.13 5.89
CA TYR A 71 9.34 -15.30 4.44
C TYR A 71 8.97 -13.97 3.74
N VAL A 72 7.97 -13.25 4.21
CA VAL A 72 7.58 -11.93 3.69
C VAL A 72 8.76 -10.95 3.80
N LEU A 73 9.45 -10.89 4.94
CA LEU A 73 10.66 -10.08 5.09
C LEU A 73 11.74 -10.47 4.07
N SER A 74 11.91 -11.77 3.79
CA SER A 74 12.88 -12.25 2.80
C SER A 74 12.57 -11.78 1.38
N LEU A 75 11.28 -11.67 1.01
CA LEU A 75 10.85 -11.19 -0.30
C LEU A 75 11.34 -9.77 -0.58
N SER A 76 11.34 -8.91 0.44
CA SER A 76 11.81 -7.52 0.33
C SER A 76 13.32 -7.35 0.53
N GLY A 77 14.06 -8.46 0.74
CA GLY A 77 15.49 -8.40 1.09
C GLY A 77 15.75 -7.75 2.46
N SER A 78 14.74 -7.72 3.34
CA SER A 78 14.86 -7.22 4.71
C SER A 78 15.53 -8.24 5.63
N PRO A 79 16.17 -7.83 6.74
CA PRO A 79 16.70 -8.75 7.73
C PRO A 79 15.63 -9.74 8.23
N HIS A 80 15.97 -11.03 8.20
CA HIS A 80 15.06 -12.12 8.56
C HIS A 80 15.82 -13.35 9.03
N ASP A 81 15.13 -14.26 9.71
CA ASP A 81 15.63 -15.61 9.99
C ASP A 81 15.44 -16.49 8.75
N SER A 82 16.53 -16.98 8.17
CA SER A 82 16.50 -17.76 6.92
C SER A 82 15.83 -19.13 7.07
N VAL A 83 15.93 -19.75 8.26
CA VAL A 83 15.28 -21.04 8.54
C VAL A 83 13.78 -20.85 8.61
N ARG A 84 13.31 -19.84 9.35
CA ARG A 84 11.89 -19.49 9.41
C ARG A 84 11.35 -19.08 8.04
N ALA A 85 12.10 -18.31 7.28
CA ALA A 85 11.71 -17.92 5.92
C ALA A 85 11.53 -19.14 5.00
N ALA A 86 12.43 -20.11 5.07
CA ALA A 86 12.29 -21.36 4.30
C ALA A 86 11.05 -22.16 4.68
N LEU A 87 10.75 -22.26 5.98
CA LEU A 87 9.52 -22.90 6.48
C LEU A 87 8.25 -22.11 6.05
N GLY A 88 8.30 -20.79 6.16
CA GLY A 88 7.18 -19.91 5.82
C GLY A 88 6.80 -19.92 4.33
N LYS A 89 7.77 -20.18 3.45
CA LYS A 89 7.54 -20.25 2.00
C LYS A 89 6.41 -21.23 1.64
N SER A 90 6.36 -22.41 2.28
CA SER A 90 5.32 -23.41 2.01
C SER A 90 3.92 -22.97 2.43
N LYS A 91 3.81 -22.02 3.38
CA LYS A 91 2.54 -21.48 3.89
C LYS A 91 2.08 -20.23 3.16
N PHE A 92 2.94 -19.60 2.36
CA PHE A 92 2.64 -18.36 1.63
C PHE A 92 1.51 -18.51 0.59
N GLY A 93 1.19 -19.75 0.21
CA GLY A 93 0.05 -20.02 -0.68
C GLY A 93 -1.27 -19.38 -0.25
N ALA A 94 -1.52 -19.28 1.06
CA ALA A 94 -2.68 -18.58 1.61
C ALA A 94 -2.69 -17.07 1.28
N CYS A 95 -1.53 -16.46 1.08
CA CYS A 95 -1.34 -15.03 0.82
C CYS A 95 -1.32 -14.74 -0.69
N ALA A 96 -0.89 -15.73 -1.49
CA ALA A 96 -0.64 -15.59 -2.93
C ALA A 96 -1.91 -15.22 -3.73
N ALA A 97 -3.10 -15.60 -3.25
CA ALA A 97 -4.37 -15.26 -3.89
C ALA A 97 -4.57 -13.74 -4.06
N CYS A 98 -4.07 -12.94 -3.10
CA CYS A 98 -4.15 -11.48 -3.14
C CYS A 98 -2.81 -10.83 -3.49
N HIS A 99 -1.69 -11.34 -2.93
CA HIS A 99 -0.38 -10.72 -3.11
C HIS A 99 0.39 -11.25 -4.33
N GLY A 100 -0.18 -12.20 -5.08
CA GLY A 100 0.50 -12.88 -6.19
C GLY A 100 1.45 -13.97 -5.72
N PRO A 101 1.76 -14.95 -6.58
CA PRO A 101 2.64 -16.08 -6.23
C PRO A 101 4.09 -15.64 -5.95
N ASP A 102 4.49 -14.50 -6.49
CA ASP A 102 5.80 -13.87 -6.31
C ASP A 102 5.79 -12.73 -5.26
N GLY A 103 4.63 -12.46 -4.63
CA GLY A 103 4.48 -11.42 -3.62
C GLY A 103 4.46 -9.98 -4.14
N LYS A 104 4.38 -9.76 -5.46
CA LYS A 104 4.43 -8.40 -6.06
C LYS A 104 3.13 -7.60 -5.94
N GLY A 105 2.11 -8.18 -5.35
CA GLY A 105 0.80 -7.55 -5.26
C GLY A 105 0.03 -7.57 -6.58
N MET A 106 -1.18 -7.07 -6.53
CA MET A 106 -2.07 -6.95 -7.71
C MET A 106 -2.82 -5.62 -7.66
N GLN A 107 -2.51 -4.69 -8.57
CA GLN A 107 -3.15 -3.37 -8.62
C GLN A 107 -4.67 -3.43 -8.80
N ALA A 108 -5.19 -4.45 -9.48
CA ALA A 108 -6.62 -4.65 -9.64
C ALA A 108 -7.35 -4.85 -8.30
N MET A 109 -6.66 -5.44 -7.31
CA MET A 109 -7.17 -5.67 -5.96
C MET A 109 -6.67 -4.62 -4.96
N GLY A 110 -5.70 -3.79 -5.32
CA GLY A 110 -5.04 -2.87 -4.41
C GLY A 110 -4.26 -3.59 -3.31
N SER A 111 -3.74 -4.79 -3.60
CA SER A 111 -2.93 -5.54 -2.66
C SER A 111 -1.45 -5.13 -2.75
N ALA A 112 -0.82 -5.00 -1.58
CA ALA A 112 0.54 -4.50 -1.48
C ALA A 112 1.56 -5.42 -2.15
N ASN A 113 2.59 -4.80 -2.76
CA ASN A 113 3.82 -5.45 -3.15
C ASN A 113 4.64 -5.77 -1.88
N LEU A 114 4.92 -7.04 -1.65
CA LEU A 114 5.69 -7.51 -0.50
C LEU A 114 7.18 -7.67 -0.82
N THR A 115 7.60 -7.34 -2.04
CA THR A 115 8.99 -7.49 -2.49
C THR A 115 9.80 -6.19 -2.41
N ASP A 116 9.15 -5.08 -2.10
CA ASP A 116 9.80 -3.78 -1.88
C ASP A 116 10.04 -3.49 -0.39
N LYS A 117 10.48 -2.27 -0.09
CA LYS A 117 10.75 -1.80 1.28
C LYS A 117 9.74 -0.75 1.76
N ILE A 118 8.56 -0.69 1.13
CA ILE A 118 7.51 0.27 1.46
C ILE A 118 6.51 -0.42 2.40
N TRP A 119 6.55 -0.02 3.67
CA TRP A 119 5.77 -0.63 4.75
C TRP A 119 4.78 0.37 5.34
N LEU A 120 3.60 0.46 4.74
CA LEU A 120 2.57 1.44 5.11
C LEU A 120 2.12 1.32 6.59
N HIS A 121 2.10 0.11 7.14
CA HIS A 121 1.58 -0.15 8.49
C HIS A 121 2.66 -0.52 9.51
N GLY A 122 3.91 -0.38 9.14
CA GLY A 122 5.06 -0.74 9.98
C GLY A 122 5.80 -1.94 9.45
N TRP A 123 7.03 -2.05 9.87
CA TRP A 123 8.02 -3.02 9.42
C TRP A 123 8.38 -4.02 10.51
N GLY A 124 8.82 -5.20 10.10
CA GLY A 124 9.36 -6.23 10.97
C GLY A 124 8.39 -7.37 11.29
N GLU A 125 8.90 -8.40 11.96
CA GLU A 125 8.15 -9.61 12.31
C GLU A 125 6.84 -9.28 13.05
N GLU A 126 6.93 -8.43 14.06
CA GLU A 126 5.78 -8.07 14.91
C GLU A 126 4.66 -7.41 14.11
N ALA A 127 5.00 -6.43 13.25
CA ALA A 127 4.02 -5.72 12.43
C ALA A 127 3.35 -6.65 11.42
N ILE A 128 4.11 -7.53 10.76
CA ILE A 128 3.58 -8.49 9.80
C ILE A 128 2.72 -9.55 10.50
N THR A 129 3.19 -10.08 11.64
CA THR A 129 2.42 -11.04 12.46
C THR A 129 1.10 -10.43 12.92
N ALA A 130 1.11 -9.18 13.39
CA ALA A 130 -0.11 -8.48 13.78
C ALA A 130 -1.07 -8.30 12.58
N MET A 131 -0.53 -7.99 11.40
CA MET A 131 -1.31 -7.86 10.17
C MET A 131 -1.97 -9.19 9.78
N ILE A 132 -1.25 -10.32 9.84
CA ILE A 132 -1.78 -11.65 9.52
C ILE A 132 -2.87 -12.04 10.53
N ASN A 133 -2.66 -11.77 11.82
CA ASN A 133 -3.61 -12.13 12.87
C ASN A 133 -4.90 -11.31 12.82
N ASN A 134 -4.79 -10.01 12.65
CA ASN A 134 -5.91 -9.09 12.86
C ASN A 134 -6.52 -8.58 11.55
N GLY A 135 -5.81 -8.74 10.45
CA GLY A 135 -6.17 -8.07 9.20
C GLY A 135 -6.07 -6.55 9.30
N LYS A 136 -6.54 -5.87 8.26
CA LYS A 136 -6.58 -4.41 8.22
C LYS A 136 -7.62 -3.91 7.22
N VAL A 137 -8.35 -2.88 7.61
CA VAL A 137 -9.21 -2.10 6.69
C VAL A 137 -8.64 -0.69 6.64
N ASN A 138 -8.42 -0.21 5.44
CA ASN A 138 -8.00 1.17 5.15
C ASN A 138 -9.05 1.83 4.27
N GLN A 139 -9.29 3.10 4.50
CA GLN A 139 -10.25 3.85 3.71
C GLN A 139 -9.68 5.20 3.30
N MET A 140 -9.70 5.48 2.00
CA MET A 140 -9.62 6.82 1.44
C MET A 140 -11.04 7.24 1.05
N PRO A 141 -11.58 8.30 1.64
CA PRO A 141 -12.95 8.72 1.36
C PRO A 141 -13.07 9.28 -0.07
N ALA A 142 -14.23 9.03 -0.71
CA ALA A 142 -14.59 9.65 -1.99
C ALA A 142 -14.65 11.18 -1.86
N GLN A 143 -14.17 11.87 -2.89
CA GLN A 143 -14.24 13.34 -2.95
C GLN A 143 -15.36 13.85 -3.88
N GLU A 144 -16.00 12.97 -4.65
CA GLU A 144 -17.23 13.34 -5.37
C GLU A 144 -18.31 13.81 -4.39
N GLY A 145 -19.07 14.84 -4.74
CA GLY A 145 -20.02 15.48 -3.84
C GLY A 145 -19.41 16.53 -2.89
N ARG A 146 -18.09 16.52 -2.68
CA ARG A 146 -17.34 17.53 -1.91
C ARG A 146 -16.56 18.48 -2.80
N LEU A 147 -16.03 17.95 -3.91
CA LEU A 147 -15.26 18.68 -4.91
C LEU A 147 -15.96 18.59 -6.26
N THR A 148 -15.86 19.66 -7.04
CA THR A 148 -16.33 19.66 -8.42
C THR A 148 -15.43 18.79 -9.31
N GLU A 149 -15.95 18.36 -10.46
CA GLU A 149 -15.15 17.57 -11.42
C GLU A 149 -13.87 18.32 -11.85
N SER A 150 -13.95 19.63 -12.07
CA SER A 150 -12.80 20.45 -12.42
C SER A 150 -11.76 20.49 -11.31
N GLN A 151 -12.17 20.54 -10.04
CA GLN A 151 -11.26 20.49 -8.90
C GLN A 151 -10.58 19.14 -8.78
N ILE A 152 -11.32 18.04 -8.99
CA ILE A 152 -10.78 16.68 -9.02
C ILE A 152 -9.76 16.54 -10.16
N HIS A 153 -10.06 17.08 -11.34
CA HIS A 153 -9.15 17.06 -12.48
C HIS A 153 -7.82 17.79 -12.16
N VAL A 154 -7.91 18.97 -11.56
CA VAL A 154 -6.71 19.74 -11.14
C VAL A 154 -5.91 18.99 -10.07
N LEU A 155 -6.59 18.37 -9.11
CA LEU A 155 -5.92 17.53 -8.08
C LEU A 155 -5.26 16.31 -8.69
N THR A 156 -5.90 15.65 -9.65
CA THR A 156 -5.33 14.51 -10.37
C THR A 156 -4.00 14.87 -11.02
N ALA A 157 -3.96 15.97 -11.77
CA ALA A 157 -2.75 16.45 -12.43
C ALA A 157 -1.66 16.83 -11.40
N TYR A 158 -2.06 17.46 -10.30
CA TYR A 158 -1.15 17.87 -9.23
C TYR A 158 -0.49 16.65 -8.53
N VAL A 159 -1.32 15.66 -8.16
CA VAL A 159 -0.85 14.42 -7.51
C VAL A 159 0.02 13.60 -8.47
N TRP A 160 -0.40 13.45 -9.73
CA TRP A 160 0.39 12.76 -10.73
C TRP A 160 1.78 13.40 -10.91
N GLY A 161 1.85 14.73 -10.84
CA GLY A 161 3.08 15.49 -10.95
C GLY A 161 4.09 15.24 -9.82
N PHE A 162 3.71 14.70 -8.67
CA PHE A 162 4.64 14.41 -7.58
C PHE A 162 5.67 13.33 -7.95
N SER A 163 5.22 12.24 -8.57
CA SER A 163 6.07 11.12 -8.98
C SER A 163 6.52 11.18 -10.45
N ASN A 164 5.98 12.14 -11.23
CA ASN A 164 6.27 12.29 -12.67
C ASN A 164 6.87 13.67 -13.01
N LYS A 165 7.59 14.29 -12.08
CA LYS A 165 8.30 15.55 -12.39
C LYS A 165 9.35 15.31 -13.48
N PRO A 166 9.40 16.15 -14.54
CA PRO A 166 10.54 16.15 -15.44
C PRO A 166 11.83 16.32 -14.62
N ALA A 167 12.86 15.56 -14.95
CA ALA A 167 14.17 15.79 -14.36
C ALA A 167 14.50 17.28 -14.55
N ALA A 168 14.84 17.98 -13.46
CA ALA A 168 15.23 19.36 -13.54
C ALA A 168 16.41 19.45 -14.52
N THR A 169 16.18 20.06 -15.67
CA THR A 169 17.27 20.44 -16.59
C THR A 169 18.15 21.43 -15.85
N LYS A 170 19.36 20.96 -15.49
CA LYS A 170 20.42 21.82 -14.95
C LYS A 170 20.93 22.76 -16.04
#